data_e95907f62409865237622bea90f097a2
#
_entry.id   e95907f62409865237622bea90f097a2
#
_cell.length_a   1.000
_cell.length_b   1.000
_cell.length_c   1.000
_cell.angle_alpha   90.00
_cell.angle_beta   90.00
_cell.angle_gamma   90.00
#
_symmetry.space_group_name_H-M   'P 1'
#
loop_
_entity.id
_entity.type
_entity.pdbx_description
1 polymer ?
#
loop_
_entity_poly.entity_id
_entity_poly.type
_entity_poly.pdbx_seq_one_letter_code
_entity_poly.pdbx_strand_id
1 'polypeptide(L)'
;MKRVYPVILSCLLIAFSFYYTNKVAGIVRGKDPIMQSIKEEKANYEKKAINANVSGDNIIPGKNGKKVNIEASFQKMSQYGKYNDSLYVFDEVEPEVSINTYFDKYVESGREDSKDVALVFDILRFDNMDDVLSLLESNNVTATFFVDGLFMENNRSLLENVSKKGYEIELLSYNGGYDKIYFESSLHVLN
;
A
#
# COMPACT_ATOMS: atom_id res chain seq x y z
N MET A 1 29.87 -42.25 16.77
CA MET A 1 28.38 -42.32 17.01
C MET A 1 27.98 -41.93 18.44
N LYS A 2 28.65 -42.35 19.51
CA LYS A 2 28.25 -42.04 20.91
C LYS A 2 28.20 -40.56 21.32
N ARG A 3 28.93 -39.65 20.66
CA ARG A 3 28.94 -38.21 20.97
C ARG A 3 27.83 -37.37 20.30
N VAL A 4 27.15 -37.92 19.30
CA VAL A 4 26.11 -37.19 18.54
C VAL A 4 24.75 -37.26 19.26
N TYR A 5 24.48 -38.33 19.96
CA TYR A 5 23.22 -38.51 20.69
C TYR A 5 22.92 -37.44 21.75
N PRO A 6 23.87 -37.05 22.62
CA PRO A 6 23.61 -36.01 23.61
C PRO A 6 23.39 -34.62 22.98
N VAL A 7 24.04 -34.33 21.84
CA VAL A 7 23.82 -33.08 21.11
C VAL A 7 22.42 -33.04 20.52
N ILE A 8 21.98 -34.14 19.88
CA ILE A 8 20.62 -34.21 19.33
C ILE A 8 19.58 -34.07 20.44
N LEU A 9 19.79 -34.76 21.56
CA LEU A 9 18.87 -34.69 22.71
C LEU A 9 18.80 -33.27 23.29
N SER A 10 19.94 -32.57 23.40
CA SER A 10 19.98 -31.21 23.87
C SER A 10 19.23 -30.26 22.91
N CYS A 11 19.41 -30.44 21.60
CA CYS A 11 18.68 -29.65 20.60
C CYS A 11 17.15 -29.87 20.69
N LEU A 12 16.74 -31.12 20.87
CA LEU A 12 15.33 -31.46 21.05
C LEU A 12 14.74 -30.84 22.33
N LEU A 13 15.48 -30.88 23.44
CA LEU A 13 15.04 -30.29 24.70
C LEU A 13 14.93 -28.75 24.59
N ILE A 14 15.87 -28.10 23.92
CA ILE A 14 15.81 -26.67 23.65
C ILE A 14 14.59 -26.34 22.77
N ALA A 15 14.41 -27.05 21.67
CA ALA A 15 13.26 -26.84 20.79
C ALA A 15 11.91 -27.05 21.51
N PHE A 16 11.82 -28.10 22.35
CA PHE A 16 10.64 -28.38 23.18
C PHE A 16 10.41 -27.25 24.21
N SER A 17 11.46 -26.76 24.87
CA SER A 17 11.37 -25.66 25.82
C SER A 17 10.85 -24.39 25.15
N PHE A 18 11.38 -24.01 23.97
CA PHE A 18 10.87 -22.86 23.20
C PHE A 18 9.41 -23.05 22.80
N TYR A 19 9.05 -24.22 22.28
CA TYR A 19 7.66 -24.51 21.91
C TYR A 19 6.70 -24.40 23.10
N TYR A 20 7.07 -25.00 24.23
CA TYR A 20 6.25 -24.96 25.44
C TYR A 20 6.12 -23.55 26.02
N THR A 21 7.22 -22.82 26.09
CA THR A 21 7.22 -21.42 26.57
C THR A 21 6.36 -20.52 25.71
N ASN A 22 6.46 -20.63 24.38
CA ASN A 22 5.62 -19.86 23.46
C ASN A 22 4.13 -20.22 23.61
N LYS A 23 3.81 -21.49 23.78
CA LYS A 23 2.43 -21.94 23.97
C LYS A 23 1.83 -21.40 25.28
N VAL A 24 2.58 -21.48 26.38
CA VAL A 24 2.15 -20.96 27.68
C VAL A 24 2.01 -19.43 27.63
N ALA A 25 2.97 -18.74 27.04
CA ALA A 25 2.91 -17.29 26.87
C ALA A 25 1.67 -16.86 26.04
N GLY A 26 1.32 -17.63 24.99
CA GLY A 26 0.11 -17.39 24.21
C GLY A 26 -1.18 -17.55 25.02
N ILE A 27 -1.25 -18.54 25.91
CA ILE A 27 -2.41 -18.76 26.80
C ILE A 27 -2.54 -17.62 27.81
N VAL A 28 -1.42 -17.19 28.41
CA VAL A 28 -1.41 -16.09 29.37
C VAL A 28 -1.82 -14.78 28.72
N ARG A 29 -1.24 -14.45 27.55
CA ARG A 29 -1.65 -13.26 26.77
C ARG A 29 -3.12 -13.32 26.38
N GLY A 30 -3.64 -14.49 26.01
CA GLY A 30 -5.04 -14.65 25.65
C GLY A 30 -6.03 -14.33 26.77
N LYS A 31 -5.58 -14.38 28.04
CA LYS A 31 -6.38 -14.02 29.23
C LYS A 31 -6.17 -12.59 29.68
N ASP A 32 -5.25 -11.86 29.06
CA ASP A 32 -5.00 -10.46 29.36
C ASP A 32 -6.24 -9.61 29.03
N PRO A 33 -6.70 -8.73 29.93
CA PRO A 33 -7.89 -7.89 29.71
C PRO A 33 -7.77 -7.03 28.43
N ILE A 34 -6.57 -6.50 28.14
CA ILE A 34 -6.35 -5.70 26.91
C ILE A 34 -6.54 -6.58 25.67
N MET A 35 -5.99 -7.79 25.67
CA MET A 35 -6.15 -8.74 24.57
C MET A 35 -7.61 -9.15 24.35
N GLN A 36 -8.36 -9.32 25.42
CA GLN A 36 -9.80 -9.63 25.36
C GLN A 36 -10.59 -8.46 24.76
N SER A 37 -10.37 -7.25 25.25
CA SER A 37 -11.00 -6.03 24.68
C SER A 37 -10.68 -5.85 23.20
N ILE A 38 -9.43 -6.07 22.77
CA ILE A 38 -9.07 -6.01 21.35
C ILE A 38 -9.87 -7.03 20.53
N LYS A 39 -10.01 -8.26 21.01
CA LYS A 39 -10.73 -9.33 20.28
C LYS A 39 -12.23 -9.06 20.20
N GLU A 40 -12.82 -8.51 21.23
CA GLU A 40 -14.25 -8.16 21.28
C GLU A 40 -14.57 -6.97 20.38
N GLU A 41 -13.73 -5.94 20.42
CA GLU A 41 -14.01 -4.66 19.74
C GLU A 41 -13.49 -4.58 18.31
N LYS A 42 -12.54 -5.44 17.89
CA LYS A 42 -11.88 -5.36 16.59
C LYS A 42 -12.82 -5.25 15.40
N ALA A 43 -13.96 -5.93 15.46
CA ALA A 43 -14.94 -5.95 14.36
C ALA A 43 -15.51 -4.56 14.05
N ASN A 44 -15.53 -3.66 15.05
CA ASN A 44 -16.02 -2.29 14.91
C ASN A 44 -15.02 -1.41 14.12
N TYR A 45 -13.75 -1.84 14.05
CA TYR A 45 -12.66 -1.08 13.41
C TYR A 45 -12.19 -1.69 12.08
N GLU A 46 -12.54 -2.95 11.83
CA GLU A 46 -12.21 -3.63 10.56
C GLU A 46 -13.11 -3.14 9.42
N LYS A 47 -12.54 -3.10 8.22
CA LYS A 47 -13.29 -2.82 6.98
C LYS A 47 -13.01 -3.92 5.98
N LYS A 48 -14.06 -4.46 5.39
CA LYS A 48 -13.91 -5.45 4.31
C LYS A 48 -13.36 -4.78 3.06
N ALA A 49 -12.52 -5.51 2.33
CA ALA A 49 -12.14 -5.13 0.99
C ALA A 49 -13.37 -5.17 0.06
N ILE A 50 -13.39 -4.32 -0.93
CA ILE A 50 -14.44 -4.26 -1.94
C ILE A 50 -13.80 -4.54 -3.28
N ASN A 51 -14.31 -5.57 -3.97
CA ASN A 51 -13.80 -5.96 -5.27
C ASN A 51 -14.00 -4.86 -6.31
N ALA A 52 -13.08 -4.79 -7.27
CA ALA A 52 -13.25 -3.99 -8.46
C ALA A 52 -14.42 -4.51 -9.30
N ASN A 53 -15.04 -3.62 -10.04
CA ASN A 53 -16.08 -3.97 -11.01
C ASN A 53 -15.46 -3.99 -12.42
N VAL A 54 -15.45 -5.17 -13.05
CA VAL A 54 -14.89 -5.38 -14.38
C VAL A 54 -16.03 -5.52 -15.38
N SER A 55 -16.02 -4.70 -16.43
CA SER A 55 -17.02 -4.71 -17.50
C SER A 55 -16.34 -4.60 -18.86
N GLY A 56 -16.24 -5.72 -19.60
CA GLY A 56 -15.51 -5.76 -20.87
C GLY A 56 -14.04 -5.39 -20.69
N ASP A 57 -13.62 -4.34 -21.37
CA ASP A 57 -12.24 -3.83 -21.27
C ASP A 57 -12.06 -2.76 -20.18
N ASN A 58 -13.12 -2.41 -19.47
CA ASN A 58 -13.11 -1.37 -18.45
C ASN A 58 -13.11 -1.96 -17.04
N ILE A 59 -12.56 -1.21 -16.09
CA ILE A 59 -12.55 -1.55 -14.68
C ILE A 59 -12.83 -0.30 -13.84
N ILE A 60 -13.71 -0.44 -12.85
CA ILE A 60 -13.83 0.51 -11.74
C ILE A 60 -13.06 -0.08 -10.57
N PRO A 61 -12.04 0.60 -10.04
CA PRO A 61 -11.17 0.07 -9.00
C PRO A 61 -11.92 -0.40 -7.76
N GLY A 62 -11.40 -1.45 -7.12
CA GLY A 62 -11.85 -1.89 -5.82
C GLY A 62 -11.36 -0.95 -4.70
N LYS A 63 -11.62 -1.36 -3.47
CA LYS A 63 -11.11 -0.66 -2.29
C LYS A 63 -10.49 -1.67 -1.33
N ASN A 64 -9.27 -1.38 -0.89
CA ASN A 64 -8.63 -2.18 0.13
C ASN A 64 -9.41 -2.11 1.44
N GLY A 65 -9.51 -3.25 2.08
CA GLY A 65 -10.01 -3.38 3.43
C GLY A 65 -8.92 -3.13 4.45
N LYS A 66 -9.28 -3.14 5.72
CA LYS A 66 -8.33 -3.15 6.82
C LYS A 66 -8.76 -4.15 7.89
N LYS A 67 -7.80 -4.90 8.40
CA LYS A 67 -7.99 -5.87 9.46
C LYS A 67 -7.12 -5.50 10.65
N VAL A 68 -7.64 -5.69 11.86
CA VAL A 68 -6.86 -5.40 13.07
C VAL A 68 -5.73 -6.43 13.21
N ASN A 69 -4.49 -5.93 13.28
CA ASN A 69 -3.34 -6.72 13.71
C ASN A 69 -3.38 -6.83 15.23
N ILE A 70 -3.94 -7.94 15.71
CA ILE A 70 -4.20 -8.15 17.14
C ILE A 70 -2.91 -8.10 17.97
N GLU A 71 -1.85 -8.77 17.49
CA GLU A 71 -0.57 -8.84 18.23
C GLU A 71 0.14 -7.48 18.28
N ALA A 72 0.22 -6.76 17.16
CA ALA A 72 0.84 -5.45 17.12
C ALA A 72 0.03 -4.42 17.93
N SER A 73 -1.29 -4.49 17.88
CA SER A 73 -2.18 -3.66 18.69
C SER A 73 -2.00 -3.94 20.19
N PHE A 74 -1.96 -5.23 20.56
CA PHE A 74 -1.71 -5.66 21.93
C PHE A 74 -0.35 -5.17 22.44
N GLN A 75 0.71 -5.28 21.66
CA GLN A 75 2.03 -4.80 22.04
C GLN A 75 2.03 -3.30 22.35
N LYS A 76 1.43 -2.48 21.47
CA LYS A 76 1.32 -1.03 21.69
C LYS A 76 0.47 -0.69 22.92
N MET A 77 -0.68 -1.32 23.08
CA MET A 77 -1.59 -1.07 24.19
C MET A 77 -1.00 -1.55 25.54
N SER A 78 -0.28 -2.69 25.54
CA SER A 78 0.41 -3.19 26.74
C SER A 78 1.52 -2.26 27.20
N GLN A 79 2.28 -1.65 26.27
CA GLN A 79 3.28 -0.63 26.60
C GLN A 79 2.64 0.63 27.20
N TYR A 80 1.45 0.98 26.73
CA TYR A 80 0.66 2.09 27.26
C TYR A 80 -0.01 1.78 28.60
N GLY A 81 -0.17 0.48 28.91
CA GLY A 81 -0.68 -0.01 30.20
C GLY A 81 -2.21 -0.15 30.28
N LYS A 82 -2.95 0.20 29.24
CA LYS A 82 -4.42 0.03 29.16
C LYS A 82 -4.91 -0.05 27.71
N TYR A 83 -6.12 -0.58 27.54
CA TYR A 83 -6.81 -0.53 26.26
C TYR A 83 -7.02 0.92 25.80
N ASN A 84 -6.74 1.17 24.52
CA ASN A 84 -6.95 2.46 23.86
C ASN A 84 -7.15 2.23 22.37
N ASP A 85 -8.31 2.57 21.84
CA ASP A 85 -8.71 2.40 20.45
C ASP A 85 -7.82 3.16 19.46
N SER A 86 -7.25 4.30 19.86
CA SER A 86 -6.30 5.07 19.03
C SER A 86 -4.97 4.34 18.78
N LEU A 87 -4.71 3.25 19.50
CA LEU A 87 -3.48 2.45 19.37
C LEU A 87 -3.64 1.19 18.51
N TYR A 88 -4.78 1.00 17.87
CA TYR A 88 -4.95 -0.09 16.92
C TYR A 88 -3.93 -0.01 15.78
N VAL A 89 -3.38 -1.15 15.45
CA VAL A 89 -2.55 -1.38 14.26
C VAL A 89 -3.37 -2.18 13.27
N PHE A 90 -3.31 -1.79 12.01
CA PHE A 90 -4.08 -2.45 10.96
C PHE A 90 -3.15 -3.03 9.90
N ASP A 91 -3.53 -4.20 9.42
CA ASP A 91 -3.01 -4.77 8.19
C ASP A 91 -3.98 -4.41 7.05
N GLU A 92 -3.45 -4.10 5.90
CA GLU A 92 -4.22 -3.86 4.69
C GLU A 92 -4.67 -5.20 4.09
N VAL A 93 -5.89 -5.25 3.61
CA VAL A 93 -6.48 -6.43 2.96
C VAL A 93 -6.86 -6.07 1.53
N GLU A 94 -6.13 -6.60 0.58
CA GLU A 94 -6.45 -6.39 -0.83
C GLU A 94 -7.73 -7.12 -1.24
N PRO A 95 -8.52 -6.57 -2.17
CA PRO A 95 -9.66 -7.26 -2.75
C PRO A 95 -9.19 -8.42 -3.65
N GLU A 96 -10.00 -9.47 -3.77
CA GLU A 96 -9.72 -10.60 -4.65
C GLU A 96 -9.69 -10.19 -6.13
N VAL A 97 -10.53 -9.21 -6.49
CA VAL A 97 -10.55 -8.58 -7.82
C VAL A 97 -10.05 -7.15 -7.65
N SER A 98 -8.89 -6.85 -8.21
CA SER A 98 -8.23 -5.55 -8.11
C SER A 98 -7.65 -5.12 -9.46
N ILE A 99 -7.24 -3.86 -9.57
CA ILE A 99 -6.49 -3.38 -10.75
C ILE A 99 -5.16 -4.12 -10.90
N ASN A 100 -4.56 -4.60 -9.81
CA ASN A 100 -3.34 -5.41 -9.87
C ASN A 100 -3.58 -6.79 -10.48
N THR A 101 -4.79 -7.34 -10.34
CA THR A 101 -5.19 -8.62 -10.93
C THR A 101 -5.59 -8.46 -12.40
N TYR A 102 -6.14 -7.30 -12.76
CA TYR A 102 -6.67 -6.97 -14.08
C TYR A 102 -5.97 -5.74 -14.67
N PHE A 103 -4.64 -5.76 -14.67
CA PHE A 103 -3.78 -4.66 -15.15
C PHE A 103 -3.92 -4.36 -16.66
N ASP A 104 -4.55 -5.25 -17.41
CA ASP A 104 -4.84 -5.12 -18.84
C ASP A 104 -6.14 -4.33 -19.13
N LYS A 105 -6.86 -3.91 -18.09
CA LYS A 105 -8.13 -3.18 -18.20
C LYS A 105 -7.93 -1.68 -18.05
N TYR A 106 -8.76 -0.91 -18.74
CA TYR A 106 -8.78 0.54 -18.65
C TYR A 106 -9.59 0.99 -17.43
N VAL A 107 -9.02 1.84 -16.60
CA VAL A 107 -9.75 2.45 -15.48
C VAL A 107 -10.76 3.46 -16.05
N GLU A 108 -12.02 3.14 -15.95
CA GLU A 108 -13.12 3.96 -16.51
C GLU A 108 -13.44 5.16 -15.61
N SER A 109 -13.48 4.95 -14.30
CA SER A 109 -13.80 5.98 -13.32
C SER A 109 -13.36 5.57 -11.93
N GLY A 110 -13.36 6.52 -10.98
CA GLY A 110 -13.34 6.21 -9.56
C GLY A 110 -14.68 5.61 -9.10
N ARG A 111 -14.71 5.13 -7.86
CA ARG A 111 -15.90 4.55 -7.25
C ARG A 111 -16.93 5.63 -6.92
N GLU A 112 -18.21 5.35 -7.16
CA GLU A 112 -19.31 6.26 -6.84
C GLU A 112 -19.49 6.53 -5.33
N ASP A 113 -19.08 5.57 -4.48
CA ASP A 113 -19.11 5.70 -3.01
C ASP A 113 -17.90 6.43 -2.42
N SER A 114 -16.91 6.80 -3.25
CA SER A 114 -15.79 7.65 -2.87
C SER A 114 -16.10 9.11 -3.15
N LYS A 115 -15.70 9.97 -2.22
CA LYS A 115 -15.68 11.43 -2.42
C LYS A 115 -14.31 11.93 -2.84
N ASP A 116 -13.39 11.00 -3.05
CA ASP A 116 -12.01 11.31 -3.44
C ASP A 116 -12.01 11.79 -4.89
N VAL A 117 -11.18 12.77 -5.17
CA VAL A 117 -10.97 13.32 -6.52
C VAL A 117 -9.52 13.09 -6.88
N ALA A 118 -9.27 12.50 -8.04
CA ALA A 118 -7.95 12.43 -8.62
C ALA A 118 -7.68 13.70 -9.42
N LEU A 119 -6.58 14.37 -9.10
CA LEU A 119 -6.13 15.55 -9.85
C LEU A 119 -5.05 15.09 -10.82
N VAL A 120 -5.33 15.23 -12.11
CA VAL A 120 -4.48 14.76 -13.21
C VAL A 120 -4.10 15.95 -14.10
N PHE A 121 -2.84 16.02 -14.48
CA PHE A 121 -2.30 17.02 -15.41
C PHE A 121 -1.66 16.33 -16.60
N ASP A 122 -2.15 16.62 -17.79
CA ASP A 122 -1.52 16.20 -19.04
C ASP A 122 -0.51 17.27 -19.47
N ILE A 123 0.77 16.91 -19.42
CA ILE A 123 1.88 17.82 -19.65
C ILE A 123 2.47 17.60 -21.03
N LEU A 124 2.11 18.49 -21.94
CA LEU A 124 2.72 18.60 -23.28
C LEU A 124 3.78 19.69 -23.35
N ARG A 125 3.71 20.71 -22.49
CA ARG A 125 4.65 21.84 -22.35
C ARG A 125 4.71 22.28 -20.90
N PHE A 126 5.82 22.93 -20.55
CA PHE A 126 6.08 23.33 -19.17
C PHE A 126 6.21 24.85 -19.03
N ASP A 127 5.14 25.57 -19.32
CA ASP A 127 5.06 26.96 -18.94
C ASP A 127 4.33 27.03 -17.57
N ASN A 128 4.95 27.53 -16.53
CA ASN A 128 4.38 27.75 -15.19
C ASN A 128 4.25 26.50 -14.26
N MET A 129 5.09 25.47 -14.40
CA MET A 129 5.04 24.31 -13.50
C MET A 129 5.32 24.69 -12.04
N ASP A 130 6.25 25.62 -11.80
CA ASP A 130 6.60 26.04 -10.44
C ASP A 130 5.40 26.66 -9.72
N ASP A 131 4.55 27.39 -10.42
CA ASP A 131 3.33 27.98 -9.85
C ASP A 131 2.31 26.87 -9.50
N VAL A 132 2.15 25.87 -10.37
CA VAL A 132 1.27 24.73 -10.14
C VAL A 132 1.76 23.92 -8.93
N LEU A 133 3.04 23.58 -8.88
CA LEU A 133 3.62 22.84 -7.75
C LEU A 133 3.50 23.62 -6.44
N SER A 134 3.75 24.93 -6.46
CA SER A 134 3.61 25.78 -5.29
C SER A 134 2.17 25.84 -4.78
N LEU A 135 1.20 25.85 -5.69
CA LEU A 135 -0.22 25.82 -5.34
C LEU A 135 -0.61 24.47 -4.72
N LEU A 136 -0.17 23.36 -5.30
CA LEU A 136 -0.42 22.02 -4.78
C LEU A 136 0.19 21.85 -3.38
N GLU A 137 1.45 22.27 -3.21
CA GLU A 137 2.15 22.21 -1.92
C GLU A 137 1.45 23.05 -0.84
N SER A 138 1.08 24.29 -1.17
CA SER A 138 0.42 25.18 -0.21
C SER A 138 -0.94 24.67 0.26
N ASN A 139 -1.60 23.86 -0.56
CA ASN A 139 -2.88 23.23 -0.21
C ASN A 139 -2.74 21.78 0.26
N ASN A 140 -1.53 21.24 0.35
CA ASN A 140 -1.24 19.85 0.71
C ASN A 140 -2.04 18.85 -0.15
N VAL A 141 -2.08 19.10 -1.46
CA VAL A 141 -2.77 18.28 -2.46
C VAL A 141 -1.75 17.50 -3.27
N THR A 142 -2.01 16.21 -3.46
CA THR A 142 -1.25 15.35 -4.37
C THR A 142 -1.87 15.35 -5.76
N ALA A 143 -1.06 15.10 -6.79
CA ALA A 143 -1.49 15.03 -8.17
C ALA A 143 -0.66 14.03 -8.97
N THR A 144 -1.23 13.54 -10.06
CA THR A 144 -0.56 12.69 -11.05
C THR A 144 -0.30 13.53 -12.31
N PHE A 145 0.95 13.51 -12.79
CA PHE A 145 1.37 14.20 -14.00
C PHE A 145 1.62 13.20 -15.12
N PHE A 146 0.78 13.20 -16.13
CA PHE A 146 1.00 12.46 -17.36
C PHE A 146 1.89 13.26 -18.29
N VAL A 147 3.05 12.75 -18.59
CA VAL A 147 4.13 13.50 -19.28
C VAL A 147 4.52 12.79 -20.58
N ASP A 148 4.74 13.57 -21.63
CA ASP A 148 5.25 13.06 -22.90
C ASP A 148 6.71 12.58 -22.76
N GLY A 149 7.04 11.40 -23.34
CA GLY A 149 8.34 10.76 -23.18
C GLY A 149 9.51 11.60 -23.71
N LEU A 150 9.33 12.31 -24.83
CA LEU A 150 10.37 13.21 -25.36
C LEU A 150 10.59 14.40 -24.40
N PHE A 151 9.53 14.88 -23.77
CA PHE A 151 9.65 15.89 -22.71
C PHE A 151 10.40 15.34 -21.49
N MET A 152 10.13 14.09 -21.08
CA MET A 152 10.82 13.44 -19.96
C MET A 152 12.34 13.35 -20.21
N GLU A 153 12.76 12.95 -21.41
CA GLU A 153 14.18 12.88 -21.79
C GLU A 153 14.89 14.22 -21.62
N ASN A 154 14.24 15.28 -22.01
CA ASN A 154 14.81 16.64 -22.00
C ASN A 154 14.73 17.32 -20.63
N ASN A 155 13.89 16.85 -19.72
CA ASN A 155 13.61 17.50 -18.43
C ASN A 155 13.74 16.56 -17.23
N ARG A 156 14.61 15.56 -17.30
CA ARG A 156 14.77 14.50 -16.27
C ARG A 156 14.97 15.07 -14.86
N SER A 157 15.86 16.02 -14.67
CA SER A 157 16.13 16.61 -13.35
C SER A 157 14.94 17.36 -12.74
N LEU A 158 14.11 17.96 -13.58
CA LEU A 158 12.87 18.60 -13.14
C LEU A 158 11.87 17.56 -12.65
N LEU A 159 11.67 16.49 -13.43
CA LEU A 159 10.75 15.39 -13.09
C LEU A 159 11.21 14.61 -11.84
N GLU A 160 12.52 14.41 -11.66
CA GLU A 160 13.06 13.87 -10.42
C GLU A 160 12.69 14.73 -9.20
N ASN A 161 12.72 16.07 -9.33
CA ASN A 161 12.31 16.95 -8.26
C ASN A 161 10.80 16.85 -7.98
N VAL A 162 9.98 16.75 -9.02
CA VAL A 162 8.53 16.56 -8.91
C VAL A 162 8.24 15.25 -8.16
N SER A 163 8.90 14.16 -8.55
CA SER A 163 8.76 12.84 -7.89
C SER A 163 9.23 12.86 -6.43
N LYS A 164 10.36 13.52 -6.13
CA LYS A 164 10.87 13.67 -4.74
C LYS A 164 9.91 14.45 -3.83
N LYS A 165 9.07 15.29 -4.38
CA LYS A 165 8.00 16.01 -3.66
C LYS A 165 6.76 15.14 -3.40
N GLY A 166 6.75 13.89 -3.89
CA GLY A 166 5.67 12.92 -3.67
C GLY A 166 4.56 12.97 -4.70
N TYR A 167 4.77 13.66 -5.82
CA TYR A 167 3.85 13.62 -6.97
C TYR A 167 4.14 12.40 -7.84
N GLU A 168 3.10 11.82 -8.41
CA GLU A 168 3.17 10.71 -9.32
C GLU A 168 3.44 11.20 -10.74
N ILE A 169 4.31 10.51 -11.46
CA ILE A 169 4.65 10.82 -12.85
C ILE A 169 4.35 9.58 -13.68
N GLU A 170 3.52 9.76 -14.68
CA GLU A 170 3.06 8.72 -15.58
C GLU A 170 3.31 9.13 -17.04
N LEU A 171 3.29 8.13 -17.92
CA LEU A 171 3.52 8.34 -19.33
C LEU A 171 2.23 8.74 -20.05
N LEU A 172 2.25 9.88 -20.76
CA LEU A 172 1.16 10.31 -21.62
C LEU A 172 1.31 9.75 -23.05
N SER A 173 2.47 10.00 -23.66
CA SER A 173 2.74 9.73 -25.06
C SER A 173 4.24 9.79 -25.31
N TYR A 174 4.70 9.55 -26.54
CA TYR A 174 6.07 9.89 -26.94
C TYR A 174 6.03 10.74 -28.20
N ASN A 175 6.48 11.99 -28.11
CA ASN A 175 6.42 12.97 -29.20
C ASN A 175 5.01 13.10 -29.82
N GLY A 176 3.98 13.04 -28.94
CA GLY A 176 2.57 13.07 -29.34
C GLY A 176 2.05 11.76 -29.98
N GLY A 177 2.85 10.71 -30.03
CA GLY A 177 2.45 9.40 -30.53
C GLY A 177 1.94 8.48 -29.43
N TYR A 178 0.89 7.70 -29.73
CA TYR A 178 0.21 6.79 -28.81
C TYR A 178 0.29 5.32 -29.24
N ASP A 179 1.09 5.01 -30.27
CA ASP A 179 1.24 3.64 -30.69
C ASP A 179 2.23 2.85 -29.80
N LYS A 180 2.23 1.52 -29.94
CA LYS A 180 3.01 0.60 -29.12
C LYS A 180 4.51 0.89 -29.14
N ILE A 181 5.05 1.31 -30.29
CA ILE A 181 6.48 1.56 -30.48
C ILE A 181 6.90 2.77 -29.63
N TYR A 182 6.10 3.81 -29.64
CA TYR A 182 6.34 5.01 -28.85
C TYR A 182 6.18 4.74 -27.35
N PHE A 183 5.21 3.90 -26.96
CA PHE A 183 5.01 3.49 -25.59
C PHE A 183 6.20 2.71 -25.02
N GLU A 184 6.70 1.71 -25.78
CA GLU A 184 7.88 0.92 -25.37
C GLU A 184 9.13 1.79 -25.26
N SER A 185 9.33 2.75 -26.17
CA SER A 185 10.44 3.70 -26.09
C SER A 185 10.39 4.57 -24.82
N SER A 186 9.21 4.97 -24.42
CA SER A 186 9.00 5.82 -23.22
C SER A 186 9.20 5.07 -21.91
N LEU A 187 8.88 3.79 -21.84
CA LEU A 187 9.17 2.93 -20.68
C LEU A 187 10.66 2.85 -20.35
N HIS A 188 11.55 2.99 -21.36
CA HIS A 188 13.00 3.05 -21.16
C HIS A 188 13.45 4.36 -20.51
N VAL A 189 12.65 5.41 -20.58
CA VAL A 189 13.00 6.72 -19.98
C VAL A 189 12.63 6.76 -18.49
N LEU A 190 11.57 6.03 -18.11
CA LEU A 190 11.08 5.96 -16.72
C LEU A 190 11.94 5.04 -15.82
N ASN A 191 12.71 4.11 -16.42
CA ASN A 191 13.65 3.21 -15.73
C ASN A 191 15.07 3.76 -15.74
#